data_15e4efb2b57822c32f71560976b5f3c0
#
_entry.id   15e4efb2b57822c32f71560976b5f3c0
#
_cell.length_a   1.000
_cell.length_b   1.000
_cell.length_c   1.000
_cell.angle_alpha   90.00
_cell.angle_beta   90.00
_cell.angle_gamma   90.00
#
_symmetry.space_group_name_H-M   'P 1'
#
loop_
_entity.id
_entity.type
_entity.pdbx_description
1 polymer ?
#
loop_
_entity_poly.entity_id
_entity_poly.type
_entity_poly.pdbx_seq_one_letter_code
_entity_poly.pdbx_strand_id
1 'polypeptide(L)'
;MAGRSSLTARMIARELGPLTGPGEAMRELRETLLSYLENGRHVEETARKLFVHKNTVRNRLARIEELRGPLAPSAPLLEMALEHRRYTDARA
;
A
#
# COMPACT_ATOMS: atom_id res chain seq x y z
N MET A 1 3.14 -25.69 -8.70
CA MET A 1 3.43 -24.39 -9.32
C MET A 1 2.24 -23.47 -9.23
N ALA A 2 1.13 -23.82 -9.85
CA ALA A 2 -0.06 -22.99 -9.82
C ALA A 2 -0.53 -22.72 -8.39
N GLY A 3 -0.47 -23.74 -7.51
CA GLY A 3 -0.90 -23.57 -6.13
C GLY A 3 -0.09 -22.57 -5.36
N ARG A 4 1.20 -22.50 -5.60
CA ARG A 4 2.10 -21.58 -4.94
C ARG A 4 1.80 -20.13 -5.35
N SER A 5 1.65 -19.91 -6.65
CA SER A 5 1.29 -18.58 -7.16
C SER A 5 -0.07 -18.17 -6.66
N SER A 6 -1.02 -19.11 -6.60
CA SER A 6 -2.37 -18.81 -6.09
C SER A 6 -2.35 -18.39 -4.64
N LEU A 7 -1.53 -19.03 -3.80
CA LEU A 7 -1.44 -18.67 -2.38
C LEU A 7 -0.88 -17.27 -2.20
N THR A 8 0.19 -16.95 -2.97
CA THR A 8 0.77 -15.61 -2.92
C THR A 8 -0.24 -14.58 -3.39
N ALA A 9 -0.91 -14.84 -4.51
CA ALA A 9 -1.89 -13.90 -5.05
C ALA A 9 -3.05 -13.68 -4.07
N ARG A 10 -3.50 -14.75 -3.41
CA ARG A 10 -4.58 -14.63 -2.44
C ARG A 10 -4.18 -13.84 -1.20
N MET A 11 -2.94 -14.04 -0.75
CA MET A 11 -2.44 -13.30 0.41
C MET A 11 -2.38 -11.81 0.08
N ILE A 12 -1.85 -11.48 -1.09
CA ILE A 12 -1.74 -10.09 -1.53
C ILE A 12 -3.13 -9.47 -1.67
N ALA A 13 -4.06 -10.19 -2.29
CA ALA A 13 -5.43 -9.71 -2.46
C ALA A 13 -6.10 -9.45 -1.12
N ARG A 14 -5.88 -10.33 -0.15
CA ARG A 14 -6.48 -10.17 1.17
C ARG A 14 -5.92 -8.95 1.89
N GLU A 15 -4.59 -8.76 1.83
CA GLU A 15 -3.97 -7.65 2.54
C GLU A 15 -4.30 -6.31 1.90
N LEU A 16 -4.28 -6.25 0.58
CA LEU A 16 -4.51 -4.99 -0.13
C LEU A 16 -6.00 -4.68 -0.32
N GLY A 17 -6.84 -5.72 -0.43
CA GLY A 17 -8.26 -5.50 -0.70
C GLY A 17 -8.47 -4.68 -1.95
N PRO A 18 -9.33 -3.66 -1.90
CA PRO A 18 -9.59 -2.80 -3.07
C PRO A 18 -8.35 -2.09 -3.60
N LEU A 19 -7.28 -2.00 -2.82
CA LEU A 19 -6.05 -1.34 -3.29
C LEU A 19 -5.34 -2.13 -4.38
N THR A 20 -5.79 -3.35 -4.69
CA THR A 20 -5.25 -4.12 -5.82
C THR A 20 -5.66 -3.56 -7.16
N GLY A 21 -6.63 -2.62 -7.19
CA GLY A 21 -7.17 -2.10 -8.43
C GLY A 21 -6.12 -1.47 -9.33
N PRO A 22 -6.42 -1.40 -10.63
CA PRO A 22 -5.51 -0.81 -11.59
C PRO A 22 -5.57 0.71 -11.59
N GLY A 23 -4.64 1.32 -12.31
CA GLY A 23 -4.69 2.75 -12.53
C GLY A 23 -3.79 3.52 -11.60
N GLU A 24 -3.52 4.75 -12.00
CA GLU A 24 -2.58 5.61 -11.30
C GLU A 24 -3.07 6.00 -9.90
N ALA A 25 -4.38 6.22 -9.76
CA ALA A 25 -4.91 6.62 -8.45
C ALA A 25 -4.65 5.53 -7.40
N MET A 26 -4.89 4.27 -7.75
CA MET A 26 -4.65 3.17 -6.81
C MET A 26 -3.15 3.00 -6.57
N ARG A 27 -2.33 3.18 -7.61
CA ARG A 27 -0.89 3.08 -7.45
C ARG A 27 -0.38 4.14 -6.48
N GLU A 28 -0.90 5.36 -6.57
CA GLU A 28 -0.50 6.44 -5.67
C GLU A 28 -0.88 6.11 -4.22
N LEU A 29 -2.05 5.51 -4.01
CA LEU A 29 -2.45 5.11 -2.67
C LEU A 29 -1.51 4.03 -2.13
N ARG A 30 -1.18 3.04 -2.95
CA ARG A 30 -0.25 1.99 -2.53
C ARG A 30 1.12 2.55 -2.18
N GLU A 31 1.64 3.47 -3.01
CA GLU A 31 2.95 4.07 -2.75
C GLU A 31 2.94 4.91 -1.47
N THR A 32 1.85 5.64 -1.26
CA THR A 32 1.72 6.42 -0.04
C THR A 32 1.71 5.52 1.20
N LEU A 33 0.93 4.45 1.13
CA LEU A 33 0.83 3.52 2.27
C LEU A 33 2.17 2.86 2.57
N LEU A 34 2.85 2.39 1.53
CA LEU A 34 4.14 1.74 1.72
C LEU A 34 5.16 2.71 2.34
N SER A 35 5.25 3.92 1.81
CA SER A 35 6.16 4.91 2.36
C SER A 35 5.82 5.24 3.81
N TYR A 36 4.52 5.33 4.12
CA TYR A 36 4.06 5.59 5.48
C TYR A 36 4.52 4.49 6.44
N LEU A 37 4.37 3.24 6.03
CA LEU A 37 4.80 2.12 6.87
C LEU A 37 6.32 2.07 6.99
N GLU A 38 7.04 2.36 5.91
CA GLU A 38 8.51 2.37 5.92
C GLU A 38 9.09 3.49 6.77
N ASN A 39 8.33 4.58 6.95
CA ASN A 39 8.79 5.74 7.71
C ASN A 39 8.15 5.82 9.09
N GLY A 40 7.87 4.67 9.68
CA GLY A 40 7.41 4.60 11.06
C GLY A 40 6.05 5.22 11.29
N ARG A 41 5.24 5.33 10.25
CA ARG A 41 3.91 5.92 10.30
C ARG A 41 3.95 7.41 10.66
N HIS A 42 4.99 8.10 10.21
CA HIS A 42 5.11 9.54 10.41
C HIS A 42 4.66 10.27 9.13
N VAL A 43 3.56 11.01 9.26
CA VAL A 43 2.95 11.70 8.11
C VAL A 43 3.90 12.68 7.47
N GLU A 44 4.60 13.50 8.28
CA GLU A 44 5.47 14.54 7.73
C GLU A 44 6.67 13.96 7.01
N GLU A 45 7.25 12.90 7.56
CA GLU A 45 8.38 12.24 6.91
C GLU A 45 7.93 11.60 5.59
N THR A 46 6.76 10.97 5.60
CA THR A 46 6.19 10.37 4.40
C THR A 46 5.97 11.42 3.32
N ALA A 47 5.40 12.56 3.70
CA ALA A 47 5.16 13.65 2.76
C ALA A 47 6.46 14.14 2.13
N ARG A 48 7.50 14.28 2.95
CA ARG A 48 8.81 14.72 2.46
C ARG A 48 9.39 13.72 1.46
N LYS A 49 9.31 12.43 1.78
CA LYS A 49 9.82 11.38 0.89
C LYS A 49 9.08 11.32 -0.43
N LEU A 50 7.78 11.60 -0.42
CA LEU A 50 6.95 11.54 -1.62
C LEU A 50 6.87 12.87 -2.36
N PHE A 51 7.46 13.92 -1.82
CA PHE A 51 7.43 15.27 -2.41
C PHE A 51 6.00 15.78 -2.54
N VAL A 52 5.18 15.55 -1.51
CA VAL A 52 3.81 16.05 -1.47
C VAL A 52 3.57 16.77 -0.14
N HIS A 53 2.47 17.51 -0.04
CA HIS A 53 2.09 18.16 1.19
C HIS A 53 1.56 17.12 2.19
N LYS A 54 1.76 17.39 3.49
CA LYS A 54 1.30 16.47 4.53
C LYS A 54 -0.20 16.22 4.48
N ASN A 55 -0.99 17.22 4.06
CA ASN A 55 -2.43 17.02 3.92
C ASN A 55 -2.76 16.02 2.81
N THR A 56 -1.95 15.98 1.76
CA THR A 56 -2.11 14.96 0.72
C THR A 56 -1.94 13.57 1.31
N VAL A 57 -0.92 13.38 2.16
CA VAL A 57 -0.71 12.10 2.82
C VAL A 57 -1.91 11.75 3.69
N ARG A 58 -2.38 12.70 4.51
CA ARG A 58 -3.52 12.46 5.39
C ARG A 58 -4.77 12.09 4.60
N ASN A 59 -5.03 12.80 3.50
CA ASN A 59 -6.20 12.52 2.68
C ASN A 59 -6.11 11.14 2.03
N ARG A 60 -4.92 10.77 1.56
CA ARG A 60 -4.73 9.45 0.96
C ARG A 60 -4.89 8.35 1.99
N LEU A 61 -4.36 8.54 3.21
CA LEU A 61 -4.52 7.55 4.27
C LEU A 61 -5.99 7.39 4.66
N ALA A 62 -6.74 8.49 4.70
CA ALA A 62 -8.17 8.41 4.98
C ALA A 62 -8.89 7.61 3.91
N ARG A 63 -8.53 7.83 2.64
CA ARG A 63 -9.12 7.08 1.53
C ARG A 63 -8.77 5.59 1.61
N ILE A 64 -7.53 5.28 1.98
CA ILE A 64 -7.08 3.91 2.16
C ILE A 64 -7.94 3.22 3.23
N GLU A 65 -8.17 3.89 4.36
CA GLU A 65 -9.02 3.32 5.40
C GLU A 65 -10.44 3.09 4.94
N GLU A 66 -10.98 4.02 4.15
CA GLU A 66 -12.31 3.83 3.58
C GLU A 66 -12.39 2.60 2.70
N LEU A 67 -11.34 2.36 1.93
CA LEU A 67 -11.33 1.26 0.96
C LEU A 67 -11.07 -0.09 1.60
N ARG A 68 -10.15 -0.19 2.53
CA ARG A 68 -9.72 -1.48 3.05
C ARG A 68 -9.89 -1.66 4.56
N GLY A 69 -10.28 -0.61 5.27
CA GLY A 69 -10.40 -0.64 6.72
C GLY A 69 -9.14 -0.13 7.41
N PRO A 70 -9.22 0.02 8.73
CA PRO A 70 -8.12 0.62 9.51
C PRO A 70 -6.88 -0.25 9.52
N LEU A 71 -5.73 0.39 9.72
CA LEU A 71 -4.46 -0.30 9.79
C LEU A 71 -4.29 -0.93 11.17
N ALA A 72 -3.83 -2.18 11.20
CA ALA A 72 -3.48 -2.85 12.46
C ALA A 72 -2.25 -2.15 13.06
N PRO A 73 -2.04 -2.29 14.39
CA PRO A 73 -0.84 -1.70 15.03
C PRO A 73 0.47 -2.18 14.42
N SER A 74 0.50 -3.42 13.91
CA SER A 74 1.64 -3.96 13.20
C SER A 74 1.10 -4.62 11.94
N ALA A 75 1.72 -4.35 10.81
CA ALA A 75 1.18 -4.81 9.53
C ALA A 75 2.28 -5.32 8.59
N PRO A 76 3.06 -6.35 9.02
CA PRO A 76 4.16 -6.85 8.20
C PRO A 76 3.68 -7.51 6.91
N LEU A 77 2.55 -8.21 6.93
CA LEU A 77 2.04 -8.84 5.71
C LEU A 77 1.54 -7.80 4.71
N LEU A 78 0.95 -6.73 5.22
CA LEU A 78 0.53 -5.63 4.36
C LEU A 78 1.73 -4.98 3.69
N GLU A 79 2.79 -4.74 4.45
CA GLU A 79 4.00 -4.15 3.91
C GLU A 79 4.61 -5.05 2.85
N MET A 80 4.68 -6.36 3.11
CA MET A 80 5.17 -7.33 2.14
C MET A 80 4.32 -7.34 0.87
N ALA A 81 3.00 -7.26 1.03
CA ALA A 81 2.11 -7.26 -0.12
C ALA A 81 2.30 -6.02 -0.98
N LEU A 82 2.49 -4.86 -0.34
CA LEU A 82 2.74 -3.62 -1.06
C LEU A 82 4.06 -3.67 -1.81
N GLU A 83 5.10 -4.19 -1.17
CA GLU A 83 6.40 -4.33 -1.82
C GLU A 83 6.35 -5.27 -3.01
N HIS A 84 5.64 -6.38 -2.86
CA HIS A 84 5.48 -7.34 -3.94
C HIS A 84 4.73 -6.70 -5.12
N ARG A 85 3.66 -5.96 -4.84
CA ARG A 85 2.89 -5.31 -5.89
C ARG A 85 3.72 -4.26 -6.61
N ARG A 86 4.52 -3.49 -5.87
CA ARG A 86 5.41 -2.51 -6.48
C ARG A 86 6.42 -3.20 -7.40
N TYR A 87 6.95 -4.33 -6.96
CA TYR A 87 7.90 -5.11 -7.75
C TYR A 87 7.26 -5.59 -9.05
N THR A 88 6.05 -6.16 -8.96
CA THR A 88 5.38 -6.66 -10.16
C THR A 88 4.98 -5.53 -11.10
N ASP A 89 4.56 -4.39 -10.56
CA ASP A 89 4.23 -3.21 -11.39
C ASP A 89 5.45 -2.72 -12.14
N ALA A 90 6.60 -2.71 -11.50
CA ALA A 90 7.83 -2.25 -12.13
C ALA A 90 8.31 -3.17 -13.24
N ARG A 91 7.92 -4.44 -13.19
CA ARG A 91 8.31 -5.42 -14.21
C ARG A 91 7.32 -5.50 -15.36
N ALA A 92 6.16 -4.93 -15.20
CA ALA A 92 5.09 -4.99 -16.22
C ALA A 92 5.36 -4.09 -17.47
#